data_1f41c43f2b87688315a669a44d709b18
#
_entry.id   1f41c43f2b87688315a669a44d709b18
#
_cell.length_a   1.000
_cell.length_b   1.000
_cell.length_c   1.000
_cell.angle_alpha   90.00
_cell.angle_beta   90.00
_cell.angle_gamma   90.00
#
_symmetry.space_group_name_H-M   'P 1'
#
loop_
_entity.id
_entity.type
_entity.pdbx_description
1 polymer ?
#
loop_
_entity_poly.entity_id
_entity_poly.type
_entity_poly.pdbx_seq_one_letter_code
_entity_poly.pdbx_strand_id
1 'polypeptide(L)'
;MVMMSAKEASTLWGISTRRVTTLCSAGKIPGASKENGSWQIPANAEKPADARVRTGAYKKSAMPAHLPLPVGISDYRLASTEYYYVDKTLMIKDFLEQRPMVSLFTRPRRFGKTLNMDMLRVFFEKTEEDTSKYFTNKAIWACGQKYRDYQGKYPVIFLTFKDVKRNTWEETYAHLTRLIGEEYLRHADLADSPACNDFEKAVYQRIVSSTADSTDYISSLKTLSSMLHKHYNCPAVI
;
A
#
# COMPACT_ATOMS: atom_id res chain seq x y z
N MET A 1 41.39 -32.48 -27.03
CA MET A 1 40.78 -31.61 -25.99
C MET A 1 40.05 -32.52 -25.03
N VAL A 2 40.24 -32.35 -23.72
CA VAL A 2 39.49 -33.14 -22.74
C VAL A 2 38.05 -32.59 -22.69
N MET A 3 37.06 -33.49 -22.87
CA MET A 3 35.65 -33.14 -22.84
C MET A 3 35.00 -33.73 -21.61
N MET A 4 34.00 -33.07 -21.06
CA MET A 4 33.18 -33.52 -19.94
C MET A 4 31.71 -33.62 -20.31
N SER A 5 31.01 -34.51 -19.65
CA SER A 5 29.56 -34.66 -19.82
C SER A 5 28.76 -33.54 -19.15
N ALA A 6 27.49 -33.38 -19.55
CA ALA A 6 26.58 -32.41 -18.90
C ALA A 6 26.38 -32.73 -17.40
N LYS A 7 26.55 -33.99 -16.95
CA LYS A 7 26.47 -34.40 -15.55
C LYS A 7 27.70 -33.93 -14.77
N GLU A 8 28.88 -34.09 -15.33
CA GLU A 8 30.13 -33.60 -14.70
C GLU A 8 30.15 -32.07 -14.63
N ALA A 9 29.76 -31.39 -15.70
CA ALA A 9 29.62 -29.94 -15.71
C ALA A 9 28.60 -29.44 -14.66
N SER A 10 27.50 -30.18 -14.45
CA SER A 10 26.49 -29.82 -13.44
C SER A 10 27.08 -29.87 -12.02
N THR A 11 27.89 -30.87 -11.73
CA THR A 11 28.59 -31.04 -10.44
C THR A 11 29.63 -29.93 -10.25
N LEU A 12 30.45 -29.68 -11.26
CA LEU A 12 31.48 -28.63 -11.23
C LEU A 12 30.95 -27.24 -11.05
N TRP A 13 29.82 -26.91 -11.70
CA TRP A 13 29.25 -25.57 -11.67
C TRP A 13 28.17 -25.36 -10.61
N GLY A 14 27.77 -26.41 -9.88
CA GLY A 14 26.74 -26.35 -8.84
C GLY A 14 25.36 -25.96 -9.38
N ILE A 15 25.00 -26.46 -10.59
CA ILE A 15 23.69 -26.24 -11.23
C ILE A 15 23.11 -27.57 -11.74
N SER A 16 21.78 -27.63 -11.94
CA SER A 16 21.16 -28.88 -12.42
C SER A 16 21.61 -29.24 -13.83
N THR A 17 21.68 -30.54 -14.14
CA THR A 17 22.00 -31.06 -15.47
C THR A 17 21.07 -30.48 -16.54
N ARG A 18 19.77 -30.33 -16.21
CA ARG A 18 18.80 -29.67 -17.09
C ARG A 18 19.20 -28.23 -17.44
N ARG A 19 19.75 -27.50 -16.49
CA ARG A 19 20.24 -26.12 -16.73
C ARG A 19 21.46 -26.12 -17.63
N VAL A 20 22.38 -27.05 -17.46
CA VAL A 20 23.55 -27.22 -18.34
C VAL A 20 23.12 -27.50 -19.78
N THR A 21 22.21 -28.45 -20.00
CA THR A 21 21.71 -28.77 -21.34
C THR A 21 21.00 -27.60 -22.00
N THR A 22 20.23 -26.80 -21.23
CA THR A 22 19.62 -25.56 -21.74
C THR A 22 20.66 -24.52 -22.16
N LEU A 23 21.76 -24.38 -21.42
CA LEU A 23 22.85 -23.46 -21.76
C LEU A 23 23.61 -23.91 -23.01
N CYS A 24 23.83 -25.23 -23.18
CA CYS A 24 24.40 -25.82 -24.40
C CYS A 24 23.48 -25.56 -25.62
N SER A 25 22.18 -25.86 -25.51
CA SER A 25 21.21 -25.64 -26.57
C SER A 25 21.06 -24.16 -26.95
N ALA A 26 21.28 -23.25 -26.03
CA ALA A 26 21.27 -21.81 -26.24
C ALA A 26 22.59 -21.25 -26.77
N GLY A 27 23.59 -22.09 -27.07
CA GLY A 27 24.90 -21.68 -27.58
C GLY A 27 25.73 -20.82 -26.59
N LYS A 28 25.41 -20.90 -25.29
CA LYS A 28 26.08 -20.09 -24.25
C LYS A 28 27.36 -20.72 -23.71
N ILE A 29 27.69 -21.91 -24.13
CA ILE A 29 28.93 -22.62 -23.74
C ILE A 29 29.76 -22.79 -24.99
N PRO A 30 30.85 -22.01 -25.19
CA PRO A 30 31.71 -22.11 -26.36
C PRO A 30 32.34 -23.52 -26.47
N GLY A 31 32.31 -24.09 -27.65
CA GLY A 31 32.91 -25.42 -27.92
C GLY A 31 32.08 -26.60 -27.44
N ALA A 32 30.87 -26.40 -26.90
CA ALA A 32 29.97 -27.51 -26.59
C ALA A 32 29.38 -28.11 -27.90
N SER A 33 29.46 -29.43 -28.05
CA SER A 33 28.90 -30.18 -29.18
C SER A 33 27.97 -31.29 -28.69
N LYS A 34 27.06 -31.73 -29.56
CA LYS A 34 26.16 -32.85 -29.22
C LYS A 34 26.59 -34.08 -30.03
N GLU A 35 27.05 -35.12 -29.33
CA GLU A 35 27.49 -36.39 -29.93
C GLU A 35 26.67 -37.55 -29.32
N ASN A 36 26.19 -38.42 -30.17
CA ASN A 36 25.39 -39.62 -29.76
C ASN A 36 24.26 -39.27 -28.78
N GLY A 37 23.58 -38.12 -28.98
CA GLY A 37 22.46 -37.68 -28.14
C GLY A 37 22.89 -36.98 -26.82
N SER A 38 24.18 -36.98 -26.47
CA SER A 38 24.72 -36.39 -25.24
C SER A 38 25.53 -35.12 -25.53
N TRP A 39 25.50 -34.16 -24.62
CA TRP A 39 26.30 -32.96 -24.72
C TRP A 39 27.74 -33.21 -24.23
N GLN A 40 28.70 -32.86 -25.08
CA GLN A 40 30.14 -32.82 -24.79
C GLN A 40 30.57 -31.38 -24.61
N ILE A 41 31.17 -31.09 -23.49
CA ILE A 41 31.55 -29.73 -23.03
C ILE A 41 33.05 -29.70 -22.81
N PRO A 42 33.81 -28.70 -23.31
CA PRO A 42 35.21 -28.59 -23.01
C PRO A 42 35.46 -28.52 -21.49
N ALA A 43 36.41 -29.32 -20.99
CA ALA A 43 36.70 -29.40 -19.56
C ALA A 43 37.19 -28.05 -18.96
N ASN A 44 37.71 -27.15 -19.81
CA ASN A 44 38.11 -25.80 -19.44
C ASN A 44 37.01 -24.74 -19.64
N ALA A 45 35.79 -25.15 -19.99
CA ALA A 45 34.69 -24.21 -20.15
C ALA A 45 34.28 -23.61 -18.80
N GLU A 46 34.20 -22.29 -18.75
CA GLU A 46 33.70 -21.58 -17.57
C GLU A 46 32.16 -21.61 -17.52
N LYS A 47 31.65 -21.58 -16.29
CA LYS A 47 30.21 -21.43 -16.07
C LYS A 47 29.70 -20.12 -16.68
N PRO A 48 28.76 -20.14 -17.63
CA PRO A 48 28.20 -18.90 -18.18
C PRO A 48 27.55 -18.05 -17.08
N ALA A 49 27.77 -16.73 -17.15
CA ALA A 49 27.17 -15.79 -16.21
C ALA A 49 25.64 -15.90 -16.23
N ASP A 50 25.00 -15.92 -15.06
CA ASP A 50 23.54 -15.95 -14.98
C ASP A 50 22.99 -14.59 -15.40
N ALA A 51 22.25 -14.56 -16.50
CA ALA A 51 21.63 -13.35 -17.03
C ALA A 51 20.62 -12.70 -16.05
N ARG A 52 20.22 -13.42 -14.98
CA ARG A 52 19.36 -12.89 -13.91
C ARG A 52 20.10 -11.99 -12.91
N VAL A 53 21.43 -11.94 -12.96
CA VAL A 53 22.28 -11.10 -12.08
C VAL A 53 22.70 -9.81 -12.83
N ARG A 54 21.94 -9.35 -13.80
CA ARG A 54 22.39 -8.30 -14.73
C ARG A 54 22.35 -6.85 -14.22
N THR A 55 21.74 -6.58 -13.12
CA THR A 55 21.79 -5.21 -12.56
C THR A 55 21.75 -5.34 -11.05
N GLY A 56 22.63 -4.81 -10.29
CA GLY A 56 22.57 -4.76 -8.82
C GLY A 56 21.24 -4.21 -8.22
N ALA A 57 20.17 -4.18 -9.00
CA ALA A 57 18.81 -3.80 -8.62
C ALA A 57 18.14 -4.76 -7.62
N TYR A 58 18.63 -6.00 -7.53
CA TYR A 58 18.33 -6.91 -6.42
C TYR A 58 19.57 -7.16 -5.55
N LYS A 59 20.36 -6.15 -5.27
CA LYS A 59 21.04 -6.18 -3.97
C LYS A 59 19.89 -6.22 -2.98
N LYS A 60 19.72 -7.39 -2.32
CA LYS A 60 19.03 -7.44 -1.04
C LYS A 60 19.69 -6.32 -0.23
N SER A 61 19.04 -5.17 -0.12
CA SER A 61 19.36 -4.23 0.95
C SER A 61 19.37 -5.13 2.17
N ALA A 62 20.45 -5.12 2.93
CA ALA A 62 20.54 -5.92 4.13
C ALA A 62 19.25 -5.61 4.90
N MET A 63 18.30 -6.55 4.87
CA MET A 63 17.08 -6.42 5.67
C MET A 63 17.61 -6.27 7.09
N PRO A 64 17.20 -5.25 7.84
CA PRO A 64 17.48 -5.27 9.25
C PRO A 64 17.01 -6.64 9.73
N ALA A 65 17.94 -7.44 10.24
CA ALA A 65 17.66 -8.80 10.65
C ALA A 65 16.46 -8.70 11.59
N HIS A 66 15.33 -9.35 11.22
CA HIS A 66 14.17 -9.62 12.07
C HIS A 66 12.99 -8.64 12.13
N LEU A 67 12.75 -7.73 11.18
CA LEU A 67 11.43 -7.09 11.14
C LEU A 67 10.36 -8.10 10.69
N PRO A 68 9.30 -8.33 11.48
CA PRO A 68 8.23 -9.25 11.11
C PRO A 68 7.45 -8.74 9.89
N LEU A 69 6.80 -9.65 9.16
CA LEU A 69 5.91 -9.26 8.07
C LEU A 69 4.60 -8.68 8.63
N PRO A 70 4.01 -7.65 8.01
CA PRO A 70 2.79 -6.98 8.48
C PRO A 70 1.54 -7.82 8.15
N VAL A 71 1.46 -9.06 8.65
CA VAL A 71 0.33 -9.95 8.41
C VAL A 71 -0.86 -9.51 9.26
N GLY A 72 -1.97 -9.12 8.58
CA GLY A 72 -3.19 -8.65 9.27
C GLY A 72 -3.13 -7.21 9.77
N ILE A 73 -2.01 -6.51 9.59
CA ILE A 73 -1.87 -5.10 9.99
C ILE A 73 -2.58 -4.22 8.97
N SER A 74 -3.41 -3.30 9.46
CA SER A 74 -4.12 -2.29 8.67
C SER A 74 -3.73 -0.85 9.03
N ASP A 75 -2.99 -0.66 10.10
CA ASP A 75 -2.44 0.62 10.54
C ASP A 75 -1.10 0.88 9.84
N TYR A 76 -1.03 1.97 9.05
CA TYR A 76 0.16 2.33 8.29
C TYR A 76 1.30 2.83 9.20
N ARG A 77 0.98 3.57 10.27
CA ARG A 77 1.98 4.07 11.22
C ARG A 77 2.77 2.90 11.79
N LEU A 78 2.05 1.91 12.30
CA LEU A 78 2.63 0.69 12.85
C LEU A 78 3.38 -0.13 11.78
N ALA A 79 2.75 -0.34 10.60
CA ALA A 79 3.36 -1.11 9.52
C ALA A 79 4.66 -0.49 9.00
N SER A 80 4.73 0.85 8.93
CA SER A 80 5.89 1.57 8.40
C SER A 80 7.08 1.68 9.36
N THR A 81 6.85 1.49 10.67
CA THR A 81 7.86 1.64 11.74
C THR A 81 8.35 0.32 12.31
N GLU A 82 7.46 -0.65 12.53
CA GLU A 82 7.76 -1.86 13.28
C GLU A 82 7.83 -3.12 12.40
N TYR A 83 7.37 -3.04 11.15
CA TYR A 83 7.26 -4.19 10.26
C TYR A 83 8.06 -4.00 8.98
N TYR A 84 8.33 -5.12 8.31
CA TYR A 84 8.88 -5.08 6.96
C TYR A 84 7.81 -4.58 5.98
N TYR A 85 7.79 -3.28 5.78
CA TYR A 85 6.86 -2.61 4.88
C TYR A 85 7.43 -2.50 3.47
N VAL A 86 6.72 -3.07 2.50
CA VAL A 86 7.02 -2.85 1.07
C VAL A 86 6.48 -1.48 0.68
N ASP A 87 7.37 -0.55 0.38
CA ASP A 87 7.02 0.83 0.09
C ASP A 87 6.12 0.94 -1.16
N LYS A 88 4.91 1.46 -0.94
CA LYS A 88 3.92 1.76 -1.98
C LYS A 88 3.53 3.23 -2.02
N THR A 89 4.31 4.08 -1.37
CA THR A 89 3.98 5.50 -1.22
C THR A 89 3.96 6.27 -2.55
N LEU A 90 4.56 5.74 -3.63
CA LEU A 90 4.40 6.31 -4.97
C LEU A 90 2.96 6.36 -5.46
N MET A 91 2.05 5.54 -4.89
CA MET A 91 0.61 5.65 -5.14
C MET A 91 0.06 7.04 -4.79
N ILE A 92 0.63 7.71 -3.78
CA ILE A 92 0.28 9.10 -3.42
C ILE A 92 0.62 10.04 -4.58
N LYS A 93 1.78 9.86 -5.19
CA LYS A 93 2.19 10.64 -6.37
C LYS A 93 1.21 10.45 -7.52
N ASP A 94 0.89 9.20 -7.86
CA ASP A 94 -0.05 8.88 -8.94
C ASP A 94 -1.43 9.51 -8.68
N PHE A 95 -1.92 9.43 -7.44
CA PHE A 95 -3.17 10.05 -7.02
C PHE A 95 -3.16 11.59 -7.21
N LEU A 96 -2.08 12.25 -6.80
CA LEU A 96 -1.94 13.70 -6.93
C LEU A 96 -1.77 14.17 -8.37
N GLU A 97 -1.12 13.39 -9.23
CA GLU A 97 -0.92 13.73 -10.65
C GLU A 97 -2.19 13.51 -11.48
N GLN A 98 -2.90 12.41 -11.25
CA GLN A 98 -4.11 12.08 -11.99
C GLN A 98 -5.32 12.88 -11.54
N ARG A 99 -5.37 13.35 -10.29
CA ARG A 99 -6.46 14.11 -9.67
C ARG A 99 -7.85 13.51 -9.94
N PRO A 100 -8.06 12.21 -9.76
CA PRO A 100 -9.37 11.62 -10.02
C PRO A 100 -10.38 12.11 -8.99
N MET A 101 -11.61 12.36 -9.42
CA MET A 101 -12.71 12.65 -8.49
C MET A 101 -13.05 11.42 -7.64
N VAL A 102 -12.94 10.23 -8.22
CA VAL A 102 -13.16 8.95 -7.54
C VAL A 102 -12.07 7.97 -7.97
N SER A 103 -11.47 7.30 -6.99
CA SER A 103 -10.49 6.24 -7.22
C SER A 103 -11.00 4.90 -6.70
N LEU A 104 -11.06 3.90 -7.57
CA LEU A 104 -11.44 2.54 -7.20
C LEU A 104 -10.22 1.63 -7.21
N PHE A 105 -9.84 1.10 -6.04
CA PHE A 105 -8.73 0.16 -5.88
C PHE A 105 -9.24 -1.27 -5.79
N THR A 106 -9.24 -1.98 -6.92
CA THR A 106 -9.61 -3.40 -6.99
C THR A 106 -8.38 -4.28 -6.85
N ARG A 107 -8.31 -5.04 -5.76
CA ARG A 107 -7.25 -6.03 -5.52
C ARG A 107 -7.83 -7.24 -4.79
N PRO A 108 -7.29 -8.44 -4.97
CA PRO A 108 -7.67 -9.60 -4.18
C PRO A 108 -7.55 -9.37 -2.67
N ARG A 109 -8.13 -10.25 -1.87
CA ARG A 109 -7.94 -10.22 -0.40
C ARG A 109 -6.44 -10.34 -0.07
N ARG A 110 -6.00 -9.72 1.03
CA ARG A 110 -4.62 -9.72 1.55
C ARG A 110 -3.57 -8.98 0.71
N PHE A 111 -4.00 -8.22 -0.30
CA PHE A 111 -3.09 -7.36 -1.10
C PHE A 111 -2.92 -5.94 -0.53
N GLY A 112 -3.20 -5.75 0.76
CA GLY A 112 -2.92 -4.50 1.48
C GLY A 112 -3.84 -3.33 1.12
N LYS A 113 -5.08 -3.57 0.64
CA LYS A 113 -6.03 -2.48 0.32
C LYS A 113 -6.23 -1.53 1.48
N THR A 114 -6.64 -2.06 2.64
CA THR A 114 -6.90 -1.26 3.84
C THR A 114 -5.65 -0.51 4.31
N LEU A 115 -4.49 -1.18 4.28
CA LEU A 115 -3.22 -0.55 4.63
C LEU A 115 -2.84 0.60 3.69
N ASN A 116 -3.09 0.46 2.39
CA ASN A 116 -2.83 1.53 1.42
C ASN A 116 -3.83 2.69 1.58
N MET A 117 -5.09 2.40 1.91
CA MET A 117 -6.08 3.44 2.21
C MET A 117 -5.70 4.21 3.49
N ASP A 118 -5.26 3.49 4.52
CA ASP A 118 -4.78 4.11 5.75
C ASP A 118 -3.48 4.91 5.53
N MET A 119 -2.59 4.46 4.64
CA MET A 119 -1.42 5.23 4.20
C MET A 119 -1.83 6.58 3.57
N LEU A 120 -2.85 6.60 2.69
CA LEU A 120 -3.37 7.82 2.12
C LEU A 120 -3.96 8.73 3.20
N ARG A 121 -4.75 8.16 4.12
CA ARG A 121 -5.28 8.89 5.27
C ARG A 121 -4.16 9.55 6.07
N VAL A 122 -3.18 8.79 6.54
CA VAL A 122 -2.05 9.28 7.33
C VAL A 122 -1.23 10.35 6.60
N PHE A 123 -1.16 10.27 5.27
CA PHE A 123 -0.45 11.27 4.47
C PHE A 123 -1.23 12.58 4.37
N PHE A 124 -2.51 12.54 4.04
CA PHE A 124 -3.28 13.75 3.75
C PHE A 124 -3.84 14.42 5.01
N GLU A 125 -4.16 13.62 6.03
CA GLU A 125 -4.92 14.06 7.19
C GLU A 125 -4.19 15.12 8.00
N LYS A 126 -4.89 16.25 8.20
CA LYS A 126 -4.46 17.29 9.11
C LYS A 126 -4.71 16.86 10.56
N THR A 127 -3.66 16.66 11.31
CA THR A 127 -3.68 16.26 12.72
C THR A 127 -2.71 17.11 13.53
N GLU A 128 -2.80 17.05 14.85
CA GLU A 128 -1.80 17.70 15.74
C GLU A 128 -0.46 16.96 15.70
N GLU A 129 -0.49 15.65 15.40
CA GLU A 129 0.71 14.85 15.24
C GLU A 129 1.42 15.18 13.92
N ASP A 130 2.73 15.39 13.96
CA ASP A 130 3.53 15.42 12.74
C ASP A 130 3.67 14.01 12.15
N THR A 131 2.81 13.72 11.16
CA THR A 131 2.81 12.44 10.45
C THR A 131 3.87 12.34 9.35
N SER A 132 4.60 13.41 9.04
CA SER A 132 5.67 13.44 8.04
C SER A 132 6.77 12.41 8.34
N LYS A 133 7.03 12.15 9.62
CA LYS A 133 8.01 11.17 10.11
C LYS A 133 7.83 9.76 9.54
N TYR A 134 6.60 9.36 9.18
CA TYR A 134 6.30 8.06 8.58
C TYR A 134 6.64 7.98 7.10
N PHE A 135 6.95 9.12 6.47
CA PHE A 135 7.20 9.24 5.03
C PHE A 135 8.62 9.69 4.66
N THR A 136 9.39 10.23 5.60
CA THR A 136 10.72 10.81 5.35
C THR A 136 11.71 9.84 4.70
N ASN A 137 11.60 8.55 4.98
CA ASN A 137 12.43 7.49 4.42
C ASN A 137 11.73 6.70 3.29
N LYS A 138 10.61 7.20 2.77
CA LYS A 138 9.81 6.54 1.73
C LYS A 138 10.00 7.22 0.37
N ALA A 139 9.68 6.49 -0.69
CA ALA A 139 9.86 6.94 -2.07
C ALA A 139 9.13 8.25 -2.39
N ILE A 140 7.94 8.48 -1.82
CA ILE A 140 7.19 9.74 -2.02
C ILE A 140 7.99 10.95 -1.55
N TRP A 141 8.77 10.83 -0.48
CA TRP A 141 9.54 11.95 0.05
C TRP A 141 10.66 12.39 -0.88
N ALA A 142 11.24 11.43 -1.63
CA ALA A 142 12.26 11.69 -2.65
C ALA A 142 11.69 12.33 -3.93
N CYS A 143 10.35 12.32 -4.13
CA CYS A 143 9.72 12.91 -5.32
C CYS A 143 9.75 14.44 -5.34
N GLY A 144 10.12 15.09 -4.24
CA GLY A 144 10.32 16.54 -4.16
C GLY A 144 9.23 17.31 -3.42
N GLN A 145 9.47 18.62 -3.24
CA GLN A 145 8.65 19.50 -2.40
C GLN A 145 7.20 19.59 -2.88
N LYS A 146 6.97 19.59 -4.18
CA LYS A 146 5.64 19.61 -4.81
C LYS A 146 4.65 18.60 -4.17
N TYR A 147 5.13 17.42 -3.77
CA TYR A 147 4.27 16.39 -3.18
C TYR A 147 4.22 16.51 -1.65
N ARG A 148 5.32 16.95 -1.02
CA ARG A 148 5.38 17.15 0.43
C ARG A 148 4.42 18.24 0.90
N ASP A 149 4.15 19.24 0.05
CA ASP A 149 3.23 20.35 0.36
C ASP A 149 1.79 19.89 0.60
N TYR A 150 1.41 18.70 0.16
CA TYR A 150 0.10 18.08 0.40
C TYR A 150 0.00 17.32 1.72
N GLN A 151 1.13 17.01 2.35
CA GLN A 151 1.18 16.20 3.55
C GLN A 151 0.58 16.97 4.74
N GLY A 152 -0.38 16.33 5.44
CA GLY A 152 -1.01 16.89 6.63
C GLY A 152 -1.86 18.15 6.39
N LYS A 153 -2.43 18.33 5.21
CA LYS A 153 -3.13 19.57 4.82
C LYS A 153 -4.64 19.45 4.72
N TYR A 154 -5.19 18.26 4.67
CA TYR A 154 -6.59 18.03 4.34
C TYR A 154 -7.36 17.40 5.49
N PRO A 155 -8.62 17.79 5.73
CA PRO A 155 -9.51 16.97 6.52
C PRO A 155 -9.83 15.68 5.76
N VAL A 156 -9.83 14.54 6.45
CA VAL A 156 -10.06 13.22 5.85
C VAL A 156 -11.21 12.53 6.54
N ILE A 157 -12.22 12.12 5.77
CA ILE A 157 -13.29 11.22 6.22
C ILE A 157 -12.85 9.79 5.90
N PHE A 158 -12.69 8.95 6.91
CA PHE A 158 -12.18 7.60 6.75
C PHE A 158 -13.14 6.56 7.33
N LEU A 159 -13.80 5.80 6.45
CA LEU A 159 -14.76 4.78 6.85
C LEU A 159 -14.27 3.39 6.44
N THR A 160 -14.35 2.45 7.37
CA THR A 160 -14.10 1.04 7.09
C THR A 160 -15.36 0.21 7.33
N PHE A 161 -15.83 -0.47 6.30
CA PHE A 161 -16.99 -1.38 6.39
C PHE A 161 -16.59 -2.80 6.80
N LYS A 162 -15.36 -2.97 7.30
CA LYS A 162 -14.95 -4.22 7.92
C LYS A 162 -15.90 -4.49 9.11
N ASP A 163 -16.40 -5.68 9.19
CA ASP A 163 -17.30 -6.13 10.27
C ASP A 163 -18.69 -5.46 10.32
N VAL A 164 -19.08 -4.67 9.31
CA VAL A 164 -20.44 -4.09 9.21
C VAL A 164 -21.49 -5.16 8.92
N LYS A 165 -21.14 -6.20 8.13
CA LYS A 165 -22.09 -7.26 7.78
C LYS A 165 -22.53 -8.03 9.03
N ARG A 166 -23.83 -8.01 9.30
CA ARG A 166 -24.51 -8.75 10.38
C ARG A 166 -25.56 -9.68 9.79
N ASN A 167 -26.25 -10.43 10.66
CA ASN A 167 -27.26 -11.40 10.26
C ASN A 167 -28.60 -10.74 9.90
N THR A 168 -28.90 -9.59 10.51
CA THR A 168 -30.15 -8.85 10.28
C THR A 168 -29.86 -7.44 9.75
N TRP A 169 -30.91 -6.81 9.18
CA TRP A 169 -30.82 -5.42 8.74
C TRP A 169 -30.66 -4.46 9.93
N GLU A 170 -31.42 -4.71 10.99
CA GLU A 170 -31.41 -3.87 12.20
C GLU A 170 -30.02 -3.81 12.83
N GLU A 171 -29.36 -4.96 12.96
CA GLU A 171 -27.98 -5.04 13.47
C GLU A 171 -27.00 -4.33 12.52
N THR A 172 -27.16 -4.52 11.22
CA THR A 172 -26.32 -3.87 10.20
C THR A 172 -26.48 -2.37 10.23
N TYR A 173 -27.72 -1.88 10.31
CA TYR A 173 -28.04 -0.46 10.39
C TYR A 173 -27.49 0.16 11.67
N ALA A 174 -27.69 -0.46 12.82
CA ALA A 174 -27.11 0.01 14.08
C ALA A 174 -25.59 0.10 14.04
N HIS A 175 -24.93 -0.84 13.34
CA HIS A 175 -23.47 -0.77 13.17
C HIS A 175 -23.03 0.36 12.21
N LEU A 176 -23.78 0.60 11.14
CA LEU A 176 -23.53 1.72 10.21
C LEU A 176 -23.69 3.06 10.90
N THR A 177 -24.77 3.26 11.67
CA THR A 177 -25.03 4.51 12.39
C THR A 177 -23.93 4.78 13.44
N ARG A 178 -23.49 3.73 14.14
CA ARG A 178 -22.37 3.82 15.06
C ARG A 178 -21.07 4.22 14.36
N LEU A 179 -20.74 3.59 13.23
CA LEU A 179 -19.55 3.90 12.43
C LEU A 179 -19.54 5.37 11.99
N ILE A 180 -20.68 5.90 11.55
CA ILE A 180 -20.84 7.30 11.19
C ILE A 180 -20.65 8.20 12.42
N GLY A 181 -21.25 7.84 13.55
CA GLY A 181 -21.09 8.59 14.80
C GLY A 181 -19.64 8.66 15.29
N GLU A 182 -18.90 7.55 15.20
CA GLU A 182 -17.47 7.49 15.52
C GLU A 182 -16.64 8.40 14.60
N GLU A 183 -16.99 8.47 13.29
CA GLU A 183 -16.34 9.37 12.35
C GLU A 183 -16.64 10.85 12.64
N TYR A 184 -17.87 11.19 13.04
CA TYR A 184 -18.21 12.53 13.50
C TYR A 184 -17.44 12.93 14.76
N LEU A 185 -17.33 12.02 15.74
CA LEU A 185 -16.55 12.23 16.96
C LEU A 185 -15.06 12.45 16.70
N ARG A 186 -14.53 11.85 15.64
CA ARG A 186 -13.15 12.07 15.22
C ARG A 186 -12.87 13.52 14.79
N HIS A 187 -13.90 14.24 14.41
CA HIS A 187 -13.90 15.65 14.04
C HIS A 187 -14.64 16.52 15.10
N ALA A 188 -14.29 16.33 16.36
CA ALA A 188 -14.98 16.99 17.49
C ALA A 188 -14.88 18.54 17.47
N ASP A 189 -13.85 19.07 16.84
CA ASP A 189 -13.62 20.50 16.63
C ASP A 189 -14.73 21.19 15.80
N LEU A 190 -15.51 20.42 15.03
CA LEU A 190 -16.64 20.93 14.27
C LEU A 190 -17.84 21.34 15.13
N ALA A 191 -17.99 20.77 16.34
CA ALA A 191 -19.11 21.06 17.23
C ALA A 191 -19.20 22.56 17.55
N ASP A 192 -18.07 23.20 17.79
CA ASP A 192 -17.98 24.62 18.17
C ASP A 192 -17.46 25.52 17.05
N SER A 193 -17.34 24.98 15.84
CA SER A 193 -16.80 25.74 14.71
C SER A 193 -17.66 26.94 14.36
N PRO A 194 -17.09 28.16 14.34
CA PRO A 194 -17.85 29.37 13.93
C PRO A 194 -18.18 29.39 12.44
N ALA A 195 -17.52 28.56 11.63
CA ALA A 195 -17.78 28.46 10.19
C ALA A 195 -19.00 27.61 9.84
N CYS A 196 -19.47 26.76 10.76
CA CYS A 196 -20.63 25.91 10.59
C CYS A 196 -21.89 26.63 11.06
N ASN A 197 -22.99 26.47 10.31
CA ASN A 197 -24.29 27.03 10.68
C ASN A 197 -25.00 26.17 11.75
N ASP A 198 -26.05 26.75 12.36
CA ASP A 198 -26.77 26.10 13.46
C ASP A 198 -27.47 24.82 13.03
N PHE A 199 -27.93 24.71 11.78
CA PHE A 199 -28.52 23.48 11.26
C PHE A 199 -27.48 22.35 11.19
N GLU A 200 -26.30 22.62 10.66
CA GLU A 200 -25.21 21.63 10.57
C GLU A 200 -24.77 21.18 11.97
N LYS A 201 -24.64 22.11 12.91
CA LYS A 201 -24.32 21.81 14.31
C LYS A 201 -25.40 20.96 14.97
N ALA A 202 -26.69 21.25 14.70
CA ALA A 202 -27.79 20.46 15.23
C ALA A 202 -27.77 19.02 14.68
N VAL A 203 -27.50 18.82 13.38
CA VAL A 203 -27.32 17.50 12.79
C VAL A 203 -26.11 16.78 13.41
N TYR A 204 -24.98 17.48 13.54
CA TYR A 204 -23.79 16.95 14.20
C TYR A 204 -24.11 16.41 15.60
N GLN A 205 -24.77 17.20 16.44
CA GLN A 205 -25.12 16.82 17.81
C GLN A 205 -26.06 15.62 17.84
N ARG A 206 -27.06 15.55 16.96
CA ARG A 206 -27.99 14.38 16.91
C ARG A 206 -27.26 13.09 16.52
N ILE A 207 -26.30 13.17 15.55
CA ILE A 207 -25.52 12.01 15.13
C ILE A 207 -24.62 11.52 16.26
N VAL A 208 -23.90 12.43 16.90
CA VAL A 208 -22.96 12.11 18.00
C VAL A 208 -23.71 11.56 19.23
N SER A 209 -24.88 12.11 19.55
CA SER A 209 -25.71 11.63 20.67
C SER A 209 -26.59 10.40 20.33
N SER A 210 -26.47 9.88 19.08
CA SER A 210 -27.27 8.76 18.58
C SER A 210 -28.80 9.00 18.65
N THR A 211 -29.22 10.25 18.50
CA THR A 211 -30.63 10.66 18.44
C THR A 211 -31.06 11.08 17.04
N ALA A 212 -30.16 10.94 16.04
CA ALA A 212 -30.42 11.25 14.65
C ALA A 212 -31.44 10.28 14.03
N ASP A 213 -32.25 10.78 13.12
CA ASP A 213 -33.16 9.96 12.34
C ASP A 213 -32.51 9.41 11.05
N SER A 214 -33.26 8.61 10.30
CA SER A 214 -32.77 8.01 9.05
C SER A 214 -32.37 9.08 7.99
N THR A 215 -33.04 10.23 7.97
CA THR A 215 -32.75 11.32 7.03
C THR A 215 -31.40 11.98 7.35
N ASP A 216 -31.13 12.19 8.63
CA ASP A 216 -29.84 12.68 9.10
C ASP A 216 -28.70 11.74 8.66
N TYR A 217 -28.86 10.42 8.84
CA TYR A 217 -27.85 9.42 8.44
C TYR A 217 -27.68 9.34 6.91
N ILE A 218 -28.74 9.43 6.12
CA ILE A 218 -28.65 9.44 4.64
C ILE A 218 -27.80 10.62 4.15
N SER A 219 -27.94 11.79 4.79
CA SER A 219 -27.22 13.01 4.41
C SER A 219 -25.90 13.21 5.17
N SER A 220 -25.56 12.32 6.11
CA SER A 220 -24.47 12.51 7.07
C SER A 220 -23.11 12.80 6.44
N LEU A 221 -22.68 12.01 5.47
CA LEU A 221 -21.36 12.21 4.84
C LEU A 221 -21.29 13.53 4.05
N LYS A 222 -22.39 13.93 3.41
CA LYS A 222 -22.48 15.23 2.73
C LYS A 222 -22.38 16.37 3.74
N THR A 223 -23.11 16.27 4.84
CA THR A 223 -23.10 17.29 5.91
C THR A 223 -21.70 17.38 6.55
N LEU A 224 -21.09 16.25 6.89
CA LEU A 224 -19.74 16.22 7.46
C LEU A 224 -18.70 16.85 6.50
N SER A 225 -18.75 16.48 5.22
CA SER A 225 -17.86 17.03 4.20
C SER A 225 -18.05 18.55 4.04
N SER A 226 -19.29 19.05 4.09
CA SER A 226 -19.59 20.49 4.07
C SER A 226 -19.03 21.22 5.28
N MET A 227 -19.22 20.67 6.47
CA MET A 227 -18.70 21.24 7.72
C MET A 227 -17.17 21.31 7.72
N LEU A 228 -16.51 20.22 7.32
CA LEU A 228 -15.06 20.15 7.18
C LEU A 228 -14.53 21.17 6.17
N HIS A 229 -15.18 21.25 5.01
CA HIS A 229 -14.80 22.25 3.99
C HIS A 229 -14.86 23.68 4.53
N LYS A 230 -15.93 24.03 5.23
CA LYS A 230 -16.10 25.36 5.83
C LYS A 230 -15.07 25.64 6.93
N HIS A 231 -14.86 24.66 7.81
CA HIS A 231 -13.97 24.82 8.97
C HIS A 231 -12.50 24.95 8.55
N TYR A 232 -12.04 24.11 7.61
CA TYR A 232 -10.65 24.10 7.16
C TYR A 232 -10.37 24.94 5.91
N ASN A 233 -11.42 25.48 5.27
CA ASN A 233 -11.36 26.21 4.00
C ASN A 233 -10.65 25.41 2.88
N CYS A 234 -10.80 24.11 2.88
CA CYS A 234 -10.28 23.21 1.85
C CYS A 234 -11.18 21.97 1.69
N PRO A 235 -11.19 21.31 0.52
CA PRO A 235 -12.02 20.13 0.31
C PRO A 235 -11.60 18.98 1.21
N ALA A 236 -12.57 18.19 1.67
CA ALA A 236 -12.32 16.95 2.39
C ALA A 236 -11.93 15.83 1.41
N VAL A 237 -11.02 14.97 1.84
CA VAL A 237 -10.74 13.68 1.19
C VAL A 237 -11.61 12.62 1.85
N ILE A 238 -12.31 11.81 1.06
CA ILE A 238 -13.23 10.78 1.56
C ILE A 238 -12.75 9.40 1.11
#